data_301c74277e9ba181093544e72318062a
#
_entry.id   301c74277e9ba181093544e72318062a
#
_cell.length_a   1.000
_cell.length_b   1.000
_cell.length_c   1.000
_cell.angle_alpha   90.00
_cell.angle_beta   90.00
_cell.angle_gamma   90.00
#
_symmetry.space_group_name_H-M   'P 1'
#
loop_
_entity.id
_entity.type
_entity.pdbx_description
1 polymer ?
#
loop_
_entity_poly.entity_id
_entity_poly.type
_entity_poly.pdbx_seq_one_letter_code
_entity_poly.pdbx_strand_id
1 'polypeptide(L)'
;MELIKVGEKTLYIKNNTNIGIYKVNDNDVFLIDTGNDKEAGRKILKILKENNLNVIGIINTHSNADHVGGNKIIQDRTNALIYSCGIETCFINYPILEPSFLYGGYPFKALQNKFLMAKESNSINIKDLEGLEYFKLKGHFFDMIGIKTSDDVYFLGDSLFSEEVINKYHIFFIYDVKAYLETLDFLSTLKGTLFIPSHVEATNNIKNLIEINRNKINEIINNLLSICKVGKTLENILEEIFVHYKLLLNETQYVLIESTIKSYLSYLIDENKIEYYFNENKLYYRTIL
;
A
#
# COMPACT_ATOMS: atom_id res chain seq x y z
N MET A 1 -17.56 4.71 9.24
CA MET A 1 -16.76 3.73 10.02
C MET A 1 -17.72 2.86 10.78
N GLU A 2 -17.67 1.58 10.56
CA GLU A 2 -18.51 0.56 11.18
C GLU A 2 -17.61 -0.52 11.78
N LEU A 3 -17.84 -0.92 13.04
CA LEU A 3 -17.11 -1.98 13.72
C LEU A 3 -17.79 -3.32 13.43
N ILE A 4 -17.05 -4.27 12.87
CA ILE A 4 -17.54 -5.58 12.43
C ILE A 4 -16.72 -6.67 13.14
N LYS A 5 -17.41 -7.59 13.83
CA LYS A 5 -16.77 -8.78 14.42
C LYS A 5 -16.69 -9.88 13.37
N VAL A 6 -15.49 -10.46 13.19
CA VAL A 6 -15.21 -11.48 12.15
C VAL A 6 -14.58 -12.76 12.71
N GLY A 7 -14.24 -12.77 13.97
CA GLY A 7 -13.71 -13.92 14.69
C GLY A 7 -14.00 -13.83 16.18
N GLU A 8 -13.46 -14.74 16.98
CA GLU A 8 -13.57 -14.65 18.42
C GLU A 8 -12.80 -13.45 18.97
N LYS A 9 -11.57 -13.26 18.52
CA LYS A 9 -10.65 -12.19 18.91
C LYS A 9 -10.49 -11.11 17.83
N THR A 10 -10.96 -11.34 16.60
CA THR A 10 -10.72 -10.47 15.45
C THR A 10 -11.95 -9.65 15.11
N LEU A 11 -11.77 -8.34 15.02
CA LEU A 11 -12.73 -7.38 14.50
C LEU A 11 -12.02 -6.50 13.44
N TYR A 12 -12.80 -5.75 12.67
CA TYR A 12 -12.25 -4.67 11.86
C TYR A 12 -13.22 -3.49 11.79
N ILE A 13 -12.69 -2.31 11.51
CA ILE A 13 -13.48 -1.12 11.21
C ILE A 13 -13.52 -0.98 9.70
N LYS A 14 -14.71 -1.14 9.10
CA LYS A 14 -14.93 -0.87 7.68
C LYS A 14 -14.80 0.61 7.41
N ASN A 15 -13.88 0.97 6.52
CA ASN A 15 -13.56 2.33 6.13
C ASN A 15 -12.92 2.32 4.73
N ASN A 16 -12.57 3.48 4.17
CA ASN A 16 -11.82 3.56 2.90
C ASN A 16 -10.51 2.77 2.93
N THR A 17 -9.79 2.83 4.06
CA THR A 17 -8.73 1.90 4.44
C THR A 17 -9.26 1.09 5.61
N ASN A 18 -9.45 -0.21 5.45
CA ASN A 18 -9.93 -1.09 6.52
C ASN A 18 -8.89 -1.16 7.65
N ILE A 19 -9.36 -1.10 8.89
CA ILE A 19 -8.50 -1.10 10.08
C ILE A 19 -8.81 -2.34 10.88
N GLY A 20 -7.78 -3.19 11.07
CA GLY A 20 -7.92 -4.39 11.88
C GLY A 20 -7.86 -4.10 13.37
N ILE A 21 -8.54 -4.95 14.13
CA ILE A 21 -8.52 -4.96 15.60
C ILE A 21 -8.36 -6.39 16.05
N TYR A 22 -7.31 -6.67 16.82
CA TYR A 22 -7.08 -7.97 17.41
C TYR A 22 -7.09 -7.89 18.94
N LYS A 23 -7.99 -8.63 19.58
CA LYS A 23 -8.13 -8.70 21.03
C LYS A 23 -7.09 -9.62 21.63
N VAL A 24 -6.22 -9.06 22.46
CA VAL A 24 -5.27 -9.84 23.27
C VAL A 24 -5.99 -10.48 24.45
N ASN A 25 -6.89 -9.70 25.08
CA ASN A 25 -7.79 -10.11 26.15
C ASN A 25 -9.13 -9.39 25.98
N ASP A 26 -9.98 -9.38 27.01
CA ASP A 26 -11.33 -8.79 26.94
C ASP A 26 -11.32 -7.31 26.60
N ASN A 27 -10.30 -6.56 27.02
CA ASN A 27 -10.26 -5.10 26.88
C ASN A 27 -9.09 -4.60 26.02
N ASP A 28 -7.95 -5.30 26.00
CA ASP A 28 -6.75 -4.81 25.34
C ASP A 28 -6.63 -5.31 23.91
N VAL A 29 -6.31 -4.38 22.99
CA VAL A 29 -6.26 -4.68 21.56
C VAL A 29 -5.00 -4.15 20.88
N PHE A 30 -4.58 -4.87 19.83
CA PHE A 30 -3.74 -4.33 18.78
C PHE A 30 -4.62 -3.77 17.66
N LEU A 31 -4.21 -2.62 17.12
CA LEU A 31 -4.72 -2.12 15.84
C LEU A 31 -3.83 -2.61 14.70
N ILE A 32 -4.42 -2.87 13.54
CA ILE A 32 -3.72 -3.11 12.29
C ILE A 32 -4.10 -1.96 11.36
N ASP A 33 -3.15 -1.06 11.12
CA ASP A 33 -3.30 0.25 10.48
C ASP A 33 -4.19 1.24 11.26
N THR A 34 -4.22 2.52 10.83
CA THR A 34 -4.87 3.59 11.59
C THR A 34 -5.63 4.60 10.71
N GLY A 35 -5.72 4.34 9.39
CA GLY A 35 -6.41 5.20 8.45
C GLY A 35 -5.62 6.44 8.03
N ASN A 36 -6.28 7.31 7.28
CA ASN A 36 -5.65 8.31 6.42
C ASN A 36 -5.28 9.63 7.08
N ASP A 37 -5.75 9.90 8.31
CA ASP A 37 -5.44 11.16 8.98
C ASP A 37 -5.79 11.14 10.48
N LYS A 38 -5.52 12.28 11.12
CA LYS A 38 -5.84 12.52 12.54
C LYS A 38 -7.32 12.30 12.87
N GLU A 39 -8.23 12.62 11.96
CA GLU A 39 -9.67 12.46 12.21
C GLU A 39 -10.07 10.98 12.16
N ALA A 40 -9.45 10.19 11.28
CA ALA A 40 -9.60 8.74 11.31
C ALA A 40 -9.17 8.17 12.67
N GLY A 41 -7.97 8.55 13.15
CA GLY A 41 -7.48 8.14 14.47
C GLY A 41 -8.40 8.52 15.63
N ARG A 42 -9.01 9.73 15.59
CA ARG A 42 -9.99 10.17 16.59
C ARG A 42 -11.27 9.31 16.59
N LYS A 43 -11.76 8.99 15.39
CA LYS A 43 -12.96 8.13 15.22
C LYS A 43 -12.68 6.71 15.70
N ILE A 44 -11.51 6.16 15.39
CA ILE A 44 -11.07 4.85 15.89
C ILE A 44 -11.10 4.84 17.42
N LEU A 45 -10.43 5.80 18.07
CA LEU A 45 -10.40 5.89 19.53
C LEU A 45 -11.80 6.03 20.15
N LYS A 46 -12.71 6.75 19.47
CA LYS A 46 -14.10 6.85 19.92
C LYS A 46 -14.81 5.50 19.85
N ILE A 47 -14.71 4.79 18.73
CA ILE A 47 -15.31 3.45 18.54
C ILE A 47 -14.76 2.46 19.59
N LEU A 48 -13.46 2.46 19.83
CA LEU A 48 -12.85 1.58 20.82
C LEU A 48 -13.34 1.89 22.23
N LYS A 49 -13.41 3.16 22.61
CA LYS A 49 -13.95 3.59 23.91
C LYS A 49 -15.40 3.16 24.13
N GLU A 50 -16.24 3.31 23.11
CA GLU A 50 -17.65 2.89 23.15
C GLU A 50 -17.82 1.36 23.32
N ASN A 51 -16.78 0.59 22.98
CA ASN A 51 -16.74 -0.87 23.10
C ASN A 51 -15.85 -1.35 24.27
N ASN A 52 -15.41 -0.47 25.17
CA ASN A 52 -14.51 -0.77 26.31
C ASN A 52 -13.21 -1.41 25.88
N LEU A 53 -12.63 -1.01 24.74
CA LEU A 53 -11.37 -1.50 24.19
C LEU A 53 -10.25 -0.49 24.38
N ASN A 54 -9.08 -0.94 24.81
CA ASN A 54 -7.87 -0.16 25.04
C ASN A 54 -6.80 -0.53 24.02
N VAL A 55 -6.24 0.46 23.32
CA VAL A 55 -5.13 0.22 22.39
C VAL A 55 -3.83 0.05 23.17
N ILE A 56 -3.20 -1.11 23.05
CA ILE A 56 -1.87 -1.38 23.63
C ILE A 56 -0.76 -1.34 22.59
N GLY A 57 -1.09 -1.49 21.31
CA GLY A 57 -0.15 -1.40 20.20
C GLY A 57 -0.83 -1.21 18.86
N ILE A 58 -0.04 -0.73 17.90
CA ILE A 58 -0.42 -0.56 16.49
C ILE A 58 0.56 -1.38 15.66
N ILE A 59 0.07 -2.10 14.67
CA ILE A 59 0.88 -2.80 13.68
C ILE A 59 0.54 -2.17 12.33
N ASN A 60 1.52 -1.54 11.69
CA ASN A 60 1.31 -1.01 10.35
C ASN A 60 1.71 -2.05 9.30
N THR A 61 0.82 -2.29 8.34
CA THR A 61 1.12 -3.15 7.20
C THR A 61 2.23 -2.56 6.35
N HIS A 62 2.19 -1.25 6.13
CA HIS A 62 3.21 -0.44 5.48
C HIS A 62 3.07 1.04 5.89
N SER A 63 3.88 1.92 5.33
CA SER A 63 4.04 3.30 5.82
C SER A 63 3.28 4.36 5.02
N ASN A 64 2.54 4.01 3.96
CA ASN A 64 1.80 5.01 3.19
C ASN A 64 0.80 5.77 4.08
N ALA A 65 0.62 7.05 3.77
CA ALA A 65 -0.05 8.00 4.66
C ALA A 65 -1.49 7.62 5.04
N ASP A 66 -2.20 6.90 4.19
CA ASP A 66 -3.57 6.45 4.44
C ASP A 66 -3.67 5.19 5.33
N HIS A 67 -2.53 4.59 5.69
CA HIS A 67 -2.40 3.50 6.66
C HIS A 67 -1.90 3.98 8.02
N VAL A 68 -1.07 5.01 8.04
CA VAL A 68 -0.39 5.48 9.26
C VAL A 68 -0.86 6.86 9.73
N GLY A 69 -1.83 7.47 9.02
CA GLY A 69 -2.29 8.85 9.29
C GLY A 69 -2.87 9.07 10.69
N GLY A 70 -3.43 8.04 11.31
CA GLY A 70 -3.92 8.06 12.68
C GLY A 70 -2.88 7.73 13.76
N ASN A 71 -1.70 7.24 13.38
CA ASN A 71 -0.66 6.79 14.31
C ASN A 71 -0.37 7.81 15.40
N LYS A 72 0.01 9.02 15.02
CA LYS A 72 0.42 10.08 15.95
C LYS A 72 -0.61 10.39 17.00
N ILE A 73 -1.88 10.58 16.61
CA ILE A 73 -2.93 10.93 17.57
C ILE A 73 -3.31 9.77 18.50
N ILE A 74 -3.21 8.53 18.01
CA ILE A 74 -3.45 7.35 18.84
C ILE A 74 -2.30 7.17 19.81
N GLN A 75 -1.04 7.21 19.34
CA GLN A 75 0.14 7.10 20.18
C GLN A 75 0.17 8.15 21.29
N ASP A 76 -0.12 9.42 20.97
CA ASP A 76 -0.14 10.53 21.94
C ASP A 76 -1.20 10.36 23.04
N ARG A 77 -2.29 9.64 22.76
CA ARG A 77 -3.42 9.49 23.69
C ARG A 77 -3.38 8.19 24.49
N THR A 78 -2.70 7.17 23.99
CA THR A 78 -2.72 5.83 24.58
C THR A 78 -1.35 5.34 25.02
N ASN A 79 -0.26 6.01 24.58
CA ASN A 79 1.12 5.55 24.69
C ASN A 79 1.35 4.18 24.02
N ALA A 80 0.49 3.77 23.08
CA ALA A 80 0.62 2.52 22.36
C ALA A 80 1.96 2.47 21.58
N LEU A 81 2.61 1.32 21.60
CA LEU A 81 3.77 1.06 20.75
C LEU A 81 3.31 0.89 19.30
N ILE A 82 4.10 1.42 18.36
CA ILE A 82 3.85 1.24 16.93
C ILE A 82 4.89 0.28 16.38
N TYR A 83 4.43 -0.76 15.70
CA TYR A 83 5.26 -1.78 15.05
C TYR A 83 5.12 -1.69 13.55
N SER A 84 6.23 -1.76 12.83
CA SER A 84 6.29 -1.83 11.38
C SER A 84 7.48 -2.67 10.94
N CYS A 85 7.55 -3.08 9.69
CA CYS A 85 8.58 -4.00 9.25
C CYS A 85 9.71 -3.29 8.48
N GLY A 86 10.95 -3.56 8.87
CA GLY A 86 12.11 -3.13 8.11
C GLY A 86 12.17 -1.63 7.86
N ILE A 87 12.30 -1.24 6.58
CA ILE A 87 12.45 0.15 6.18
C ILE A 87 11.17 0.99 6.37
N GLU A 88 9.99 0.35 6.48
CA GLU A 88 8.73 1.06 6.78
C GLU A 88 8.83 1.85 8.09
N THR A 89 9.62 1.34 9.06
CA THR A 89 9.92 2.05 10.31
C THR A 89 10.56 3.41 10.05
N CYS A 90 11.45 3.50 9.07
CA CYS A 90 12.11 4.76 8.72
C CYS A 90 11.13 5.75 8.10
N PHE A 91 10.25 5.30 7.21
CA PHE A 91 9.23 6.16 6.58
C PHE A 91 8.21 6.71 7.60
N ILE A 92 7.81 5.89 8.59
CA ILE A 92 6.91 6.33 9.67
C ILE A 92 7.59 7.34 10.59
N ASN A 93 8.86 7.10 10.95
CA ASN A 93 9.62 7.97 11.84
C ASN A 93 10.09 9.26 11.14
N TYR A 94 10.28 9.22 9.82
CA TYR A 94 10.71 10.35 9.00
C TYR A 94 9.82 10.49 7.76
N PRO A 95 8.57 10.96 7.90
CA PRO A 95 7.58 10.92 6.82
C PRO A 95 7.95 11.70 5.56
N ILE A 96 8.93 12.64 5.65
CA ILE A 96 9.47 13.34 4.48
C ILE A 96 10.13 12.41 3.46
N LEU A 97 10.50 11.19 3.87
CA LEU A 97 11.14 10.21 2.99
C LEU A 97 10.23 9.78 1.83
N GLU A 98 8.92 9.61 2.07
CA GLU A 98 7.99 9.16 1.03
C GLU A 98 7.89 10.17 -0.11
N PRO A 99 7.52 11.45 0.10
CA PRO A 99 7.51 12.41 -1.00
C PRO A 99 8.89 12.67 -1.59
N SER A 100 9.99 12.52 -0.81
CA SER A 100 11.36 12.63 -1.34
C SER A 100 11.68 11.48 -2.29
N PHE A 101 11.31 10.26 -1.94
CA PHE A 101 11.47 9.07 -2.76
C PHE A 101 10.67 9.19 -4.07
N LEU A 102 9.39 9.57 -3.97
CA LEU A 102 8.51 9.70 -5.14
C LEU A 102 8.98 10.79 -6.10
N TYR A 103 9.48 11.91 -5.58
CA TYR A 103 9.95 13.04 -6.37
C TYR A 103 11.39 12.86 -6.90
N GLY A 104 12.19 12.03 -6.23
CA GLY A 104 13.61 11.83 -6.57
C GLY A 104 14.52 12.96 -6.14
N GLY A 105 14.14 13.73 -5.11
CA GLY A 105 14.88 14.87 -4.55
C GLY A 105 14.13 15.46 -3.37
N TYR A 106 14.54 16.67 -2.88
CA TYR A 106 13.78 17.35 -1.84
C TYR A 106 12.42 17.82 -2.40
N PRO A 107 11.29 17.35 -1.85
CA PRO A 107 9.98 17.63 -2.42
C PRO A 107 9.56 19.08 -2.17
N PHE A 108 9.04 19.75 -3.19
CA PHE A 108 8.48 21.09 -3.01
C PHE A 108 7.19 21.03 -2.15
N LYS A 109 6.78 22.19 -1.61
CA LYS A 109 5.75 22.26 -0.56
C LYS A 109 4.43 21.58 -0.90
N ALA A 110 3.98 21.60 -2.16
CA ALA A 110 2.73 20.97 -2.55
C ALA A 110 2.78 19.42 -2.46
N LEU A 111 3.96 18.81 -2.57
CA LEU A 111 4.16 17.38 -2.35
C LEU A 111 4.24 16.98 -0.87
N GLN A 112 4.42 17.95 0.04
CA GLN A 112 4.44 17.70 1.48
C GLN A 112 3.01 17.76 2.06
N ASN A 113 2.08 17.12 1.40
CA ASN A 113 0.66 17.09 1.77
C ASN A 113 0.28 15.79 2.49
N LYS A 114 -0.90 15.75 3.09
CA LYS A 114 -1.37 14.64 3.92
C LYS A 114 -1.61 13.32 3.16
N PHE A 115 -1.62 13.33 1.84
CA PHE A 115 -1.78 12.12 1.02
C PHE A 115 -0.46 11.39 0.78
N LEU A 116 0.67 12.14 0.85
CA LEU A 116 2.03 11.62 0.67
C LEU A 116 2.84 11.64 1.98
N MET A 117 2.34 12.27 3.03
CA MET A 117 3.12 12.47 4.26
C MET A 117 2.22 12.49 5.48
N ALA A 118 2.23 11.43 6.26
CA ALA A 118 1.57 11.40 7.56
C ALA A 118 2.32 12.27 8.59
N LYS A 119 1.78 12.40 9.78
CA LYS A 119 2.50 13.03 10.90
C LYS A 119 3.50 12.03 11.49
N GLU A 120 4.72 12.51 11.73
CA GLU A 120 5.77 11.76 12.41
C GLU A 120 5.26 11.06 13.68
N SER A 121 5.56 9.78 13.81
CA SER A 121 5.26 8.96 14.98
C SER A 121 6.42 7.99 15.25
N ASN A 122 6.49 7.46 16.48
CA ASN A 122 7.62 6.62 16.89
C ASN A 122 7.29 5.15 16.66
N SER A 123 7.71 4.62 15.51
CA SER A 123 7.62 3.19 15.20
C SER A 123 8.92 2.46 15.52
N ILE A 124 8.79 1.20 15.92
CA ILE A 124 9.89 0.26 16.10
C ILE A 124 9.70 -0.96 15.22
N ASN A 125 10.77 -1.71 14.98
CA ASN A 125 10.67 -2.90 14.14
C ASN A 125 9.76 -3.95 14.80
N ILE A 126 8.94 -4.62 13.96
CA ILE A 126 8.01 -5.64 14.43
C ILE A 126 8.76 -6.81 15.04
N LYS A 127 8.17 -7.38 16.08
CA LYS A 127 8.60 -8.59 16.76
C LYS A 127 7.45 -9.59 16.84
N ASP A 128 7.73 -10.79 17.32
CA ASP A 128 6.70 -11.79 17.55
C ASP A 128 5.68 -11.27 18.59
N LEU A 129 4.42 -11.35 18.22
CA LEU A 129 3.27 -10.94 19.03
C LEU A 129 2.34 -12.15 19.19
N GLU A 130 1.95 -12.46 20.42
CA GLU A 130 1.10 -13.62 20.71
C GLU A 130 -0.25 -13.56 19.95
N GLY A 131 -0.58 -14.63 19.24
CA GLY A 131 -1.81 -14.77 18.46
C GLY A 131 -1.83 -14.04 17.13
N LEU A 132 -0.72 -13.41 16.73
CA LEU A 132 -0.53 -12.74 15.45
C LEU A 132 0.69 -13.30 14.73
N GLU A 133 0.52 -13.63 13.46
CA GLU A 133 1.61 -13.98 12.55
C GLU A 133 1.73 -12.88 11.51
N TYR A 134 2.94 -12.48 11.14
CA TYR A 134 3.17 -11.57 10.02
C TYR A 134 3.98 -12.25 8.94
N PHE A 135 3.75 -11.85 7.69
CA PHE A 135 4.42 -12.37 6.51
C PHE A 135 4.62 -11.26 5.47
N LYS A 136 5.63 -11.42 4.63
CA LYS A 136 5.96 -10.39 3.62
C LYS A 136 4.95 -10.41 2.47
N LEU A 137 4.50 -9.21 2.08
CA LEU A 137 3.69 -8.94 0.89
C LEU A 137 4.36 -7.82 0.08
N LYS A 138 5.53 -8.13 -0.46
CA LYS A 138 6.36 -7.15 -1.18
C LYS A 138 5.73 -6.73 -2.50
N GLY A 139 6.12 -5.55 -2.97
CA GLY A 139 5.83 -5.06 -4.31
C GLY A 139 4.99 -3.79 -4.33
N HIS A 140 3.95 -3.66 -3.51
CA HIS A 140 3.25 -2.39 -3.37
C HIS A 140 4.17 -1.34 -2.75
N PHE A 141 4.76 -1.64 -1.60
CA PHE A 141 5.78 -0.82 -0.96
C PHE A 141 6.96 -1.68 -0.51
N PHE A 142 8.00 -1.11 0.12
CA PHE A 142 9.31 -1.74 0.35
C PHE A 142 9.23 -3.06 1.15
N ASP A 143 8.75 -2.98 2.39
CA ASP A 143 8.71 -4.10 3.33
C ASP A 143 7.29 -4.37 3.85
N MET A 144 6.28 -4.07 3.03
CA MET A 144 4.88 -4.31 3.37
C MET A 144 4.67 -5.74 3.88
N ILE A 145 3.83 -5.87 4.90
CA ILE A 145 3.46 -7.14 5.54
C ILE A 145 1.96 -7.37 5.53
N GLY A 146 1.57 -8.62 5.48
CA GLY A 146 0.25 -9.09 5.88
C GLY A 146 0.26 -9.59 7.31
N ILE A 147 -0.90 -9.56 7.95
CA ILE A 147 -1.10 -10.05 9.33
C ILE A 147 -2.16 -11.14 9.32
N LYS A 148 -1.82 -12.29 9.89
CA LYS A 148 -2.77 -13.38 10.16
C LYS A 148 -3.07 -13.42 11.66
N THR A 149 -4.34 -13.49 12.01
CA THR A 149 -4.79 -13.64 13.39
C THR A 149 -5.03 -15.11 13.77
N SER A 150 -5.13 -15.40 15.07
CA SER A 150 -5.48 -16.75 15.56
C SER A 150 -6.86 -17.25 15.09
N ASP A 151 -7.70 -16.38 14.56
CA ASP A 151 -9.02 -16.73 13.98
C ASP A 151 -8.92 -17.08 12.49
N ASP A 152 -7.72 -17.25 11.93
CA ASP A 152 -7.48 -17.45 10.49
C ASP A 152 -8.03 -16.31 9.60
N VAL A 153 -8.06 -15.08 10.14
CA VAL A 153 -8.37 -13.86 9.41
C VAL A 153 -7.08 -13.18 8.96
N TYR A 154 -7.04 -12.79 7.69
CA TYR A 154 -5.85 -12.22 7.06
C TYR A 154 -6.09 -10.75 6.70
N PHE A 155 -5.29 -9.85 7.26
CA PHE A 155 -5.19 -8.46 6.80
C PHE A 155 -4.07 -8.37 5.78
N LEU A 156 -4.40 -7.94 4.57
CA LEU A 156 -3.50 -8.08 3.42
C LEU A 156 -2.86 -6.76 2.95
N GLY A 157 -3.07 -5.64 3.67
CA GLY A 157 -2.58 -4.34 3.22
C GLY A 157 -3.06 -4.02 1.80
N ASP A 158 -2.21 -3.38 1.03
CA ASP A 158 -2.46 -2.96 -0.36
C ASP A 158 -1.95 -3.97 -1.39
N SER A 159 -2.03 -5.25 -1.06
CA SER A 159 -1.65 -6.32 -1.99
C SER A 159 -2.72 -6.63 -3.04
N LEU A 160 -3.97 -6.20 -2.83
CA LEU A 160 -5.10 -6.42 -3.73
C LEU A 160 -6.02 -5.20 -3.77
N PHE A 161 -6.43 -4.81 -4.96
CA PHE A 161 -7.38 -3.74 -5.22
C PHE A 161 -8.66 -4.28 -5.85
N SER A 162 -9.79 -3.66 -5.55
CA SER A 162 -11.07 -4.00 -6.17
C SER A 162 -11.12 -3.53 -7.63
N GLU A 163 -12.02 -4.13 -8.41
CA GLU A 163 -12.26 -3.70 -9.79
C GLU A 163 -12.65 -2.21 -9.86
N GLU A 164 -13.44 -1.72 -8.89
CA GLU A 164 -13.81 -0.30 -8.80
C GLU A 164 -12.58 0.59 -8.63
N VAL A 165 -11.66 0.25 -7.71
CA VAL A 165 -10.42 0.98 -7.48
C VAL A 165 -9.53 0.95 -8.72
N ILE A 166 -9.37 -0.24 -9.34
CA ILE A 166 -8.58 -0.42 -10.57
C ILE A 166 -9.14 0.43 -11.72
N ASN A 167 -10.46 0.44 -11.91
CA ASN A 167 -11.11 1.21 -12.98
C ASN A 167 -11.10 2.72 -12.72
N LYS A 168 -11.02 3.13 -11.45
CA LYS A 168 -10.94 4.55 -11.07
C LYS A 168 -9.55 5.13 -11.25
N TYR A 169 -8.53 4.41 -10.84
CA TYR A 169 -7.15 4.92 -10.82
C TYR A 169 -6.31 4.42 -11.99
N HIS A 170 -6.67 3.33 -12.64
CA HIS A 170 -5.98 2.63 -13.72
C HIS A 170 -4.54 2.24 -13.39
N ILE A 171 -3.71 3.20 -12.98
CA ILE A 171 -2.33 3.00 -12.55
C ILE A 171 -2.29 3.12 -11.02
N PHE A 172 -2.47 2.00 -10.32
CA PHE A 172 -2.27 1.96 -8.86
C PHE A 172 -0.78 1.83 -8.53
N PHE A 173 -0.39 2.35 -7.39
CA PHE A 173 1.01 2.42 -7.02
C PHE A 173 1.63 1.03 -6.83
N ILE A 174 2.76 0.79 -7.48
CA ILE A 174 3.61 -0.40 -7.34
C ILE A 174 5.07 0.06 -7.33
N TYR A 175 5.79 -0.28 -6.26
CA TYR A 175 7.22 -0.02 -6.12
C TYR A 175 8.08 -1.05 -6.86
N ASP A 176 7.73 -2.34 -6.77
CA ASP A 176 8.44 -3.46 -7.42
C ASP A 176 7.43 -4.39 -8.10
N VAL A 177 7.38 -4.33 -9.43
CA VAL A 177 6.41 -5.10 -10.23
C VAL A 177 6.66 -6.61 -10.12
N LYS A 178 7.93 -7.05 -10.10
CA LYS A 178 8.25 -8.47 -9.96
C LYS A 178 7.81 -9.02 -8.62
N ALA A 179 8.19 -8.35 -7.55
CA ALA A 179 7.81 -8.74 -6.20
C ALA A 179 6.28 -8.70 -5.99
N TYR A 180 5.57 -7.76 -6.64
CA TYR A 180 4.11 -7.72 -6.58
C TYR A 180 3.47 -8.93 -7.27
N LEU A 181 3.98 -9.34 -8.45
CA LEU A 181 3.52 -10.55 -9.15
C LEU A 181 3.79 -11.82 -8.32
N GLU A 182 4.96 -11.91 -7.68
CA GLU A 182 5.30 -13.00 -6.74
C GLU A 182 4.37 -13.00 -5.52
N THR A 183 4.01 -11.82 -5.01
CA THR A 183 3.01 -11.68 -3.93
C THR A 183 1.64 -12.18 -4.38
N LEU A 184 1.19 -11.89 -5.60
CA LEU A 184 -0.07 -12.45 -6.13
C LEU A 184 -0.03 -13.99 -6.22
N ASP A 185 1.12 -14.57 -6.61
CA ASP A 185 1.30 -16.03 -6.61
C ASP A 185 1.22 -16.60 -5.19
N PHE A 186 1.91 -15.98 -4.24
CA PHE A 186 1.85 -16.38 -2.82
C PHE A 186 0.42 -16.30 -2.26
N LEU A 187 -0.30 -15.19 -2.51
CA LEU A 187 -1.69 -15.02 -2.06
C LEU A 187 -2.62 -16.13 -2.58
N SER A 188 -2.36 -16.65 -3.78
CA SER A 188 -3.13 -17.77 -4.35
C SER A 188 -3.03 -19.06 -3.55
N THR A 189 -2.00 -19.22 -2.74
CA THR A 189 -1.74 -20.39 -1.89
C THR A 189 -2.37 -20.30 -0.51
N LEU A 190 -2.77 -19.11 -0.09
CA LEU A 190 -3.30 -18.87 1.24
C LEU A 190 -4.65 -19.59 1.44
N LYS A 191 -4.80 -20.12 2.64
CA LYS A 191 -6.05 -20.69 3.13
C LYS A 191 -6.44 -19.96 4.40
N GLY A 192 -7.59 -19.34 4.42
CA GLY A 192 -8.10 -18.58 5.55
C GLY A 192 -9.61 -18.55 5.59
N THR A 193 -10.17 -18.19 6.72
CA THR A 193 -11.61 -18.03 6.90
C THR A 193 -12.10 -16.72 6.27
N LEU A 194 -11.27 -15.68 6.33
CA LEU A 194 -11.57 -14.35 5.80
C LEU A 194 -10.30 -13.61 5.43
N PHE A 195 -10.37 -12.85 4.33
CA PHE A 195 -9.32 -11.96 3.84
C PHE A 195 -9.84 -10.52 3.84
N ILE A 196 -9.03 -9.60 4.35
CA ILE A 196 -9.36 -8.18 4.47
C ILE A 196 -8.22 -7.36 3.85
N PRO A 197 -8.25 -7.14 2.51
CA PRO A 197 -7.39 -6.14 1.89
C PRO A 197 -7.82 -4.74 2.33
N SER A 198 -6.93 -3.75 2.28
CA SER A 198 -7.21 -2.43 2.86
C SER A 198 -8.30 -1.67 2.12
N HIS A 199 -8.36 -1.78 0.80
CA HIS A 199 -9.30 -1.03 -0.05
C HIS A 199 -10.37 -1.90 -0.72
N VAL A 200 -10.63 -3.07 -0.14
CA VAL A 200 -11.61 -4.05 -0.66
C VAL A 200 -12.53 -4.50 0.47
N GLU A 201 -13.75 -4.87 0.16
CA GLU A 201 -14.63 -5.53 1.13
C GLU A 201 -14.04 -6.86 1.60
N ALA A 202 -14.22 -7.18 2.88
CA ALA A 202 -13.80 -8.46 3.42
C ALA A 202 -14.45 -9.62 2.65
N THR A 203 -13.65 -10.63 2.31
CA THR A 203 -14.09 -11.76 1.48
C THR A 203 -13.47 -13.07 1.93
N ASN A 204 -14.18 -14.18 1.75
CA ASN A 204 -13.64 -15.52 1.98
C ASN A 204 -12.91 -16.10 0.76
N ASN A 205 -12.92 -15.41 -0.38
CA ASN A 205 -12.29 -15.86 -1.60
C ASN A 205 -11.66 -14.70 -2.39
N ILE A 206 -10.33 -14.70 -2.45
CA ILE A 206 -9.55 -13.66 -3.14
C ILE A 206 -9.12 -14.03 -4.56
N LYS A 207 -9.51 -15.20 -5.09
CA LYS A 207 -9.05 -15.67 -6.40
C LYS A 207 -9.36 -14.69 -7.52
N ASN A 208 -10.60 -14.21 -7.57
CA ASN A 208 -11.00 -13.22 -8.57
C ASN A 208 -10.23 -11.90 -8.41
N LEU A 209 -10.00 -11.45 -7.17
CA LEU A 209 -9.20 -10.26 -6.91
C LEU A 209 -7.75 -10.41 -7.41
N ILE A 210 -7.13 -11.56 -7.17
CA ILE A 210 -5.79 -11.87 -7.68
C ILE A 210 -5.77 -11.78 -9.21
N GLU A 211 -6.77 -12.38 -9.88
CA GLU A 211 -6.85 -12.40 -11.33
C GLU A 211 -7.03 -10.99 -11.93
N ILE A 212 -7.95 -10.18 -11.42
CA ILE A 212 -8.17 -8.82 -11.94
C ILE A 212 -6.94 -7.92 -11.73
N ASN A 213 -6.25 -8.03 -10.58
CA ASN A 213 -5.01 -7.28 -10.34
C ASN A 213 -3.90 -7.72 -11.31
N ARG A 214 -3.69 -9.02 -11.51
CA ARG A 214 -2.72 -9.55 -12.46
C ARG A 214 -3.03 -9.11 -13.90
N ASN A 215 -4.29 -9.17 -14.30
CA ASN A 215 -4.72 -8.76 -15.63
C ASN A 215 -4.45 -7.28 -15.87
N LYS A 216 -4.65 -6.43 -14.86
CA LYS A 216 -4.34 -5.00 -14.96
C LYS A 216 -2.84 -4.74 -15.10
N ILE A 217 -2.00 -5.45 -14.36
CA ILE A 217 -0.54 -5.35 -14.50
C ILE A 217 -0.13 -5.74 -15.92
N ASN A 218 -0.65 -6.85 -16.43
CA ASN A 218 -0.36 -7.31 -17.80
C ASN A 218 -0.85 -6.32 -18.87
N GLU A 219 -1.99 -5.69 -18.66
CA GLU A 219 -2.50 -4.62 -19.54
C GLU A 219 -1.51 -3.44 -19.59
N ILE A 220 -1.05 -2.96 -18.42
CA ILE A 220 -0.08 -1.85 -18.34
C ILE A 220 1.25 -2.25 -19.03
N ILE A 221 1.74 -3.45 -18.81
CA ILE A 221 2.95 -3.99 -19.47
C ILE A 221 2.78 -3.94 -20.99
N ASN A 222 1.67 -4.46 -21.52
CA ASN A 222 1.41 -4.48 -22.96
C ASN A 222 1.31 -3.07 -23.56
N ASN A 223 0.70 -2.15 -22.83
CA ASN A 223 0.60 -0.75 -23.26
C ASN A 223 2.00 -0.10 -23.29
N LEU A 224 2.84 -0.30 -22.29
CA LEU A 224 4.21 0.22 -22.26
C LEU A 224 5.06 -0.37 -23.40
N LEU A 225 4.97 -1.67 -23.66
CA LEU A 225 5.64 -2.30 -24.80
C LEU A 225 5.16 -1.70 -26.14
N SER A 226 3.88 -1.37 -26.25
CA SER A 226 3.35 -0.71 -27.46
C SER A 226 3.84 0.73 -27.61
N ILE A 227 3.83 1.51 -26.52
CA ILE A 227 4.30 2.90 -26.47
C ILE A 227 5.80 2.98 -26.83
N CYS A 228 6.60 2.06 -26.32
CA CYS A 228 8.04 2.04 -26.51
C CYS A 228 8.51 1.37 -27.82
N LYS A 229 7.64 1.00 -28.76
CA LYS A 229 8.05 0.45 -30.06
C LYS A 229 9.01 1.34 -30.82
N VAL A 230 8.81 2.65 -30.74
CA VAL A 230 9.80 3.65 -31.14
C VAL A 230 10.38 4.25 -29.88
N GLY A 231 11.69 4.48 -29.84
CA GLY A 231 12.37 5.00 -28.65
C GLY A 231 11.71 6.27 -28.12
N LYS A 232 11.40 6.29 -26.82
CA LYS A 232 10.73 7.40 -26.14
C LYS A 232 11.43 7.76 -24.83
N THR A 233 11.42 9.04 -24.49
CA THR A 233 11.83 9.49 -23.14
C THR A 233 10.75 9.17 -22.13
N LEU A 234 11.07 9.23 -20.84
CA LEU A 234 10.11 9.02 -19.75
C LEU A 234 8.93 10.01 -19.85
N GLU A 235 9.21 11.28 -20.15
CA GLU A 235 8.18 12.32 -20.27
C GLU A 235 7.18 12.01 -21.37
N ASN A 236 7.67 11.52 -22.54
CA ASN A 236 6.78 11.12 -23.64
C ASN A 236 5.95 9.87 -23.29
N ILE A 237 6.54 8.92 -22.54
CA ILE A 237 5.80 7.73 -22.06
C ILE A 237 4.71 8.17 -21.10
N LEU A 238 5.01 9.05 -20.14
CA LEU A 238 4.02 9.56 -19.19
C LEU A 238 2.90 10.33 -19.88
N GLU A 239 3.21 11.20 -20.84
CA GLU A 239 2.19 11.91 -21.63
C GLU A 239 1.21 10.93 -22.26
N GLU A 240 1.70 9.87 -22.93
CA GLU A 240 0.84 8.87 -23.56
C GLU A 240 0.03 8.07 -22.53
N ILE A 241 0.59 7.71 -21.38
CA ILE A 241 -0.10 7.02 -20.30
C ILE A 241 -1.23 7.90 -19.74
N PHE A 242 -0.96 9.19 -19.45
CA PHE A 242 -1.98 10.11 -18.95
C PHE A 242 -3.13 10.28 -19.95
N VAL A 243 -2.84 10.39 -21.25
CA VAL A 243 -3.84 10.51 -22.31
C VAL A 243 -4.63 9.21 -22.48
N HIS A 244 -3.94 8.05 -22.54
CA HIS A 244 -4.56 6.74 -22.77
C HIS A 244 -5.58 6.39 -21.68
N TYR A 245 -5.20 6.57 -20.41
CA TYR A 245 -6.05 6.25 -19.26
C TYR A 245 -6.92 7.43 -18.80
N LYS A 246 -6.83 8.60 -19.45
CA LYS A 246 -7.54 9.84 -19.07
C LYS A 246 -7.33 10.20 -17.60
N LEU A 247 -6.09 10.09 -17.14
CA LEU A 247 -5.74 10.26 -15.72
C LEU A 247 -5.85 11.73 -15.29
N LEU A 248 -6.22 11.94 -14.03
CA LEU A 248 -6.21 13.26 -13.43
C LEU A 248 -4.76 13.74 -13.25
N LEU A 249 -4.43 14.87 -13.87
CA LEU A 249 -3.10 15.47 -13.75
C LEU A 249 -3.10 16.49 -12.61
N ASN A 250 -2.40 16.14 -11.53
CA ASN A 250 -1.99 17.04 -10.46
C ASN A 250 -0.65 16.56 -9.91
N GLU A 251 -0.02 17.37 -9.05
CA GLU A 251 1.32 17.12 -8.54
C GLU A 251 1.47 15.78 -7.80
N THR A 252 0.46 15.40 -7.00
CA THR A 252 0.47 14.14 -6.24
C THR A 252 0.32 12.94 -7.17
N GLN A 253 -0.67 12.97 -8.09
CA GLN A 253 -0.87 11.88 -9.05
C GLN A 253 0.32 11.75 -10.00
N TYR A 254 0.90 12.88 -10.42
CA TYR A 254 2.06 12.85 -11.32
C TYR A 254 3.22 12.05 -10.71
N VAL A 255 3.65 12.36 -9.49
CA VAL A 255 4.81 11.68 -8.87
C VAL A 255 4.53 10.21 -8.55
N LEU A 256 3.31 9.85 -8.16
CA LEU A 256 2.90 8.46 -7.93
C LEU A 256 2.94 7.64 -9.23
N ILE A 257 2.35 8.18 -10.29
CA ILE A 257 2.32 7.51 -11.60
C ILE A 257 3.71 7.44 -12.20
N GLU A 258 4.50 8.53 -12.17
CA GLU A 258 5.87 8.55 -12.64
C GLU A 258 6.72 7.47 -11.95
N SER A 259 6.66 7.40 -10.63
CA SER A 259 7.38 6.38 -9.84
C SER A 259 6.95 4.97 -10.23
N THR A 260 5.64 4.73 -10.36
CA THR A 260 5.10 3.43 -10.77
C THR A 260 5.53 3.06 -12.19
N ILE A 261 5.49 3.98 -13.16
CA ILE A 261 5.93 3.72 -14.54
C ILE A 261 7.43 3.41 -14.58
N LYS A 262 8.25 4.09 -13.78
CA LYS A 262 9.69 3.75 -13.63
C LYS A 262 9.87 2.32 -13.11
N SER A 263 9.05 1.86 -12.17
CA SER A 263 9.08 0.47 -11.66
C SER A 263 8.73 -0.55 -12.76
N TYR A 264 7.73 -0.26 -13.59
CA TYR A 264 7.40 -1.09 -14.75
C TYR A 264 8.53 -1.11 -15.79
N LEU A 265 9.13 0.05 -16.08
CA LEU A 265 10.27 0.12 -17.01
C LEU A 265 11.47 -0.67 -16.50
N SER A 266 11.82 -0.56 -15.21
CA SER A 266 12.85 -1.36 -14.56
C SER A 266 12.57 -2.85 -14.72
N TYR A 267 11.38 -3.30 -14.38
CA TYR A 267 10.95 -4.69 -14.55
C TYR A 267 11.10 -5.16 -16.01
N LEU A 268 10.66 -4.36 -16.98
CA LEU A 268 10.71 -4.73 -18.39
C LEU A 268 12.15 -4.73 -18.96
N ILE A 269 13.04 -3.91 -18.40
CA ILE A 269 14.47 -3.94 -18.73
C ILE A 269 15.11 -5.21 -18.20
N ASP A 270 14.87 -5.56 -16.93
CA ASP A 270 15.40 -6.77 -16.28
C ASP A 270 14.91 -8.06 -16.95
N GLU A 271 13.67 -8.03 -17.48
CA GLU A 271 13.09 -9.12 -18.28
C GLU A 271 13.51 -9.13 -19.76
N ASN A 272 14.46 -8.24 -20.17
CA ASN A 272 14.93 -8.09 -21.54
C ASN A 272 13.81 -7.83 -22.58
N LYS A 273 12.76 -7.11 -22.18
CA LYS A 273 11.65 -6.69 -23.06
C LYS A 273 11.79 -5.26 -23.55
N ILE A 274 12.48 -4.43 -22.79
CA ILE A 274 12.82 -3.04 -23.12
C ILE A 274 14.34 -2.88 -22.97
N GLU A 275 14.95 -2.18 -23.89
CA GLU A 275 16.30 -1.65 -23.75
C GLU A 275 16.29 -0.15 -23.47
N TYR A 276 17.33 0.38 -22.85
CA TYR A 276 17.53 1.82 -22.70
C TYR A 276 18.78 2.26 -23.44
N TYR A 277 18.80 3.50 -23.93
CA TYR A 277 19.96 4.09 -24.59
C TYR A 277 19.95 5.61 -24.41
N PHE A 278 21.10 6.23 -24.58
CA PHE A 278 21.26 7.67 -24.55
C PHE A 278 21.41 8.23 -25.96
N ASN A 279 20.65 9.27 -26.27
CA ASN A 279 20.76 10.02 -27.51
C ASN A 279 20.53 11.51 -27.22
N GLU A 280 21.37 12.39 -27.74
CA GLU A 280 21.30 13.85 -27.54
C GLU A 280 21.09 14.27 -26.08
N ASN A 281 21.85 13.68 -25.16
CA ASN A 281 21.79 13.90 -23.71
C ASN A 281 20.43 13.56 -23.06
N LYS A 282 19.64 12.70 -23.68
CA LYS A 282 18.36 12.18 -23.16
C LYS A 282 18.41 10.67 -23.03
N LEU A 283 17.71 10.14 -22.02
CA LEU A 283 17.50 8.70 -21.83
C LEU A 283 16.24 8.27 -22.59
N TYR A 284 16.37 7.24 -23.41
CA TYR A 284 15.28 6.65 -24.17
C TYR A 284 15.08 5.20 -23.78
N TYR A 285 13.83 4.76 -23.88
CA TYR A 285 13.39 3.38 -23.69
C TYR A 285 12.81 2.85 -24.99
N ARG A 286 13.18 1.64 -25.39
CA ARG A 286 12.70 1.01 -26.62
C ARG A 286 12.40 -0.47 -26.40
N THR A 287 11.26 -0.94 -26.90
CA THR A 287 10.90 -2.36 -26.90
C THR A 287 11.86 -3.16 -27.77
N ILE A 288 12.39 -4.27 -27.25
CA ILE A 288 13.21 -5.24 -27.99
C ILE A 288 12.26 -6.09 -28.84
N LEU A 289 12.50 -6.11 -30.17
CA LEU A 289 11.68 -6.83 -31.16
C LEU A 289 12.07 -8.30 -31.23
#